data_fb4bf3509a3639212fce6faf7daaae01
#
_entry.id   fb4bf3509a3639212fce6faf7daaae01
#
_cell.length_a   1.000
_cell.length_b   1.000
_cell.length_c   1.000
_cell.angle_alpha   90.00
_cell.angle_beta   90.00
_cell.angle_gamma   90.00
#
_symmetry.space_group_name_H-M   'P 1'
#
loop_
_entity.id
_entity.type
_entity.pdbx_description
1 polymer ?
#
loop_
_entity_poly.entity_id
_entity_poly.type
_entity_poly.pdbx_seq_one_letter_code
_entity_poly.pdbx_strand_id
1 'polypeptide(L)'
;LIVIAIVFGILDDAFLTERNFTNLLLQMAAVATLAIGTVFVLLIGEIDLSVAYVSAVGGVVMTLLIRTDNPGWPWWLAILAAVAVTTVIGLLQAIVITKAGVPSFVVTLAGLLIWSGVVLILMTQVTSTGTIRISDERIVGLANNFLSDAGGYILGALVVGGFALSQTLTARSRRAGGLEAKPTLIIA
;
A
#
# COMPACT_ATOMS: atom_id res chain seq x y z
N LEU A 1 8.10 18.81 11.47
CA LEU A 1 8.50 17.46 11.88
C LEU A 1 9.51 17.47 13.02
N ILE A 2 10.66 18.18 12.90
CA ILE A 2 11.71 18.23 13.93
C ILE A 2 11.16 18.72 15.27
N VAL A 3 10.40 19.82 15.29
CA VAL A 3 9.78 20.35 16.52
C VAL A 3 8.84 19.31 17.16
N ILE A 4 8.02 18.66 16.38
CA ILE A 4 7.12 17.58 16.86
C ILE A 4 7.94 16.44 17.46
N ALA A 5 8.99 16.00 16.79
CA ALA A 5 9.85 14.93 17.29
C ALA A 5 10.54 15.30 18.62
N ILE A 6 11.00 16.55 18.76
CA ILE A 6 11.62 17.03 20.01
C ILE A 6 10.57 17.09 21.14
N VAL A 7 9.40 17.67 20.86
CA VAL A 7 8.35 17.80 21.88
C VAL A 7 7.90 16.43 22.40
N PHE A 8 7.58 15.50 21.50
CA PHE A 8 7.16 14.16 21.92
C PHE A 8 8.31 13.35 22.53
N GLY A 9 9.54 13.53 22.06
CA GLY A 9 10.70 12.88 22.65
C GLY A 9 11.03 13.35 24.09
N ILE A 10 10.57 14.57 24.45
CA ILE A 10 10.70 15.08 25.84
C ILE A 10 9.50 14.67 26.70
N LEU A 11 8.31 14.59 26.10
CA LEU A 11 7.07 14.31 26.83
C LEU A 11 6.85 12.81 27.11
N ASP A 12 7.42 11.93 26.30
CA ASP A 12 7.22 10.48 26.42
C ASP A 12 8.52 9.73 26.13
N ASP A 13 9.06 9.09 27.15
CA ASP A 13 10.28 8.28 27.07
C ASP A 13 10.16 7.11 26.07
N ALA A 14 8.93 6.65 25.79
CA ALA A 14 8.68 5.58 24.82
C ALA A 14 8.75 6.09 23.37
N PHE A 15 8.67 7.40 23.11
CA PHE A 15 8.57 7.95 21.77
C PHE A 15 9.80 7.67 20.90
N LEU A 16 11.01 7.81 21.45
CA LEU A 16 12.28 7.58 20.73
C LEU A 16 12.83 6.15 20.91
N THR A 17 11.97 5.20 21.29
CA THR A 17 12.39 3.79 21.44
C THR A 17 12.40 3.07 20.09
N GLU A 18 13.27 2.07 19.97
CA GLU A 18 13.35 1.16 18.83
C GLU A 18 11.99 0.51 18.51
N ARG A 19 11.26 0.11 19.54
CA ARG A 19 9.92 -0.47 19.42
C ARG A 19 8.93 0.49 18.75
N ASN A 20 8.95 1.78 19.13
CA ASN A 20 8.07 2.77 18.55
C ASN A 20 8.44 3.04 17.08
N PHE A 21 9.74 3.14 16.75
CA PHE A 21 10.20 3.27 15.38
C PHE A 21 9.75 2.09 14.52
N THR A 22 9.89 0.87 15.02
CA THR A 22 9.45 -0.33 14.31
C THR A 22 7.93 -0.30 14.06
N ASN A 23 7.14 0.06 15.06
CA ASN A 23 5.69 0.20 14.90
C ASN A 23 5.31 1.27 13.88
N LEU A 24 6.00 2.42 13.87
CA LEU A 24 5.79 3.47 12.88
C LEU A 24 6.09 2.98 11.46
N LEU A 25 7.21 2.28 11.27
CA LEU A 25 7.57 1.71 9.96
C LEU A 25 6.52 0.72 9.46
N LEU A 26 6.01 -0.16 10.35
CA LEU A 26 4.94 -1.11 10.00
C LEU A 26 3.66 -0.38 9.58
N GLN A 27 3.24 0.65 10.32
CA GLN A 27 2.06 1.44 9.97
C GLN A 27 2.26 2.21 8.66
N MET A 28 3.45 2.75 8.44
CA MET A 28 3.78 3.47 7.20
C MET A 28 3.84 2.56 5.98
N ALA A 29 4.18 1.28 6.12
CA ALA A 29 4.35 0.36 5.00
C ALA A 29 3.07 0.24 4.15
N ALA A 30 1.90 0.12 4.80
CA ALA A 30 0.61 0.04 4.11
C ALA A 30 0.31 1.35 3.35
N VAL A 31 0.49 2.50 4.02
CA VAL A 31 0.27 3.82 3.42
C VAL A 31 1.25 4.07 2.28
N ALA A 32 2.53 3.69 2.44
CA ALA A 32 3.55 3.83 1.40
C ALA A 32 3.22 2.99 0.16
N THR A 33 2.71 1.78 0.34
CA THR A 33 2.28 0.94 -0.78
C THR A 33 1.14 1.58 -1.57
N LEU A 34 0.13 2.14 -0.89
CA LEU A 34 -0.96 2.88 -1.53
C LEU A 34 -0.44 4.15 -2.22
N ALA A 35 0.49 4.87 -1.58
CA ALA A 35 1.09 6.08 -2.14
C ALA A 35 1.84 5.81 -3.45
N ILE A 36 2.53 4.67 -3.58
CA ILE A 36 3.19 4.26 -4.84
C ILE A 36 2.13 4.14 -5.95
N GLY A 37 1.00 3.48 -5.69
CA GLY A 37 -0.11 3.39 -6.65
C GLY A 37 -0.65 4.77 -7.04
N THR A 38 -0.85 5.64 -6.06
CA THR A 38 -1.33 7.02 -6.29
C THR A 38 -0.35 7.85 -7.13
N VAL A 39 0.96 7.65 -6.96
CA VAL A 39 1.97 8.35 -7.79
C VAL A 39 1.81 8.02 -9.26
N PHE A 40 1.50 6.77 -9.65
CA PHE A 40 1.25 6.41 -11.05
C PHE A 40 0.03 7.15 -11.63
N VAL A 41 -1.03 7.32 -10.83
CA VAL A 41 -2.21 8.09 -11.24
C VAL A 41 -1.86 9.57 -11.43
N LEU A 42 -1.09 10.15 -10.51
CA LEU A 42 -0.62 11.53 -10.61
C LEU A 42 0.31 11.77 -11.81
N LEU A 43 1.14 10.79 -12.20
CA LEU A 43 2.03 10.89 -13.36
C LEU A 43 1.28 11.02 -14.68
N ILE A 44 0.06 10.51 -14.79
CA ILE A 44 -0.80 10.69 -15.95
C ILE A 44 -1.69 11.94 -15.85
N GLY A 45 -1.50 12.77 -14.79
CA GLY A 45 -2.24 14.01 -14.59
C GLY A 45 -3.62 13.84 -13.97
N GLU A 46 -3.95 12.64 -13.45
CA GLU A 46 -5.25 12.34 -12.87
C GLU A 46 -5.20 12.33 -11.33
N ILE A 47 -6.35 12.44 -10.68
CA ILE A 47 -6.48 12.44 -9.21
C ILE A 47 -7.41 11.30 -8.81
N ASP A 48 -6.94 10.41 -7.92
CA ASP A 48 -7.75 9.36 -7.32
C ASP A 48 -7.96 9.60 -5.82
N LEU A 49 -9.18 10.00 -5.45
CA LEU A 49 -9.60 10.20 -4.07
C LEU A 49 -10.19 8.94 -3.45
N SER A 50 -10.50 7.91 -4.26
CA SER A 50 -11.17 6.70 -3.79
C SER A 50 -10.22 5.63 -3.26
N VAL A 51 -8.92 5.75 -3.49
CA VAL A 51 -7.90 4.72 -3.23
C VAL A 51 -7.99 4.12 -1.83
N ALA A 52 -8.24 4.95 -0.80
CA ALA A 52 -8.33 4.49 0.58
C ALA A 52 -9.51 3.54 0.80
N TYR A 53 -10.69 3.89 0.31
CA TYR A 53 -11.88 3.04 0.48
C TYR A 53 -11.92 1.86 -0.48
N VAL A 54 -11.36 1.99 -1.68
CA VAL A 54 -11.18 0.83 -2.58
C VAL A 54 -10.25 -0.19 -1.94
N SER A 55 -9.16 0.24 -1.32
CA SER A 55 -8.28 -0.67 -0.56
C SER A 55 -8.97 -1.29 0.65
N ALA A 56 -9.81 -0.51 1.37
CA ALA A 56 -10.61 -1.02 2.47
C ALA A 56 -11.61 -2.09 2.01
N VAL A 57 -12.27 -1.91 0.85
CA VAL A 57 -13.14 -2.96 0.25
C VAL A 57 -12.34 -4.24 0.01
N GLY A 58 -11.12 -4.12 -0.56
CA GLY A 58 -10.23 -5.27 -0.74
C GLY A 58 -9.91 -5.99 0.57
N GLY A 59 -9.56 -5.22 1.61
CA GLY A 59 -9.29 -5.76 2.94
C GLY A 59 -10.51 -6.48 3.54
N VAL A 60 -11.70 -5.91 3.42
CA VAL A 60 -12.96 -6.54 3.89
C VAL A 60 -13.23 -7.83 3.11
N VAL A 61 -13.15 -7.81 1.77
CA VAL A 61 -13.35 -9.00 0.93
C VAL A 61 -12.40 -10.12 1.32
N MET A 62 -11.08 -9.81 1.43
CA MET A 62 -10.09 -10.77 1.85
C MET A 62 -10.45 -11.40 3.21
N THR A 63 -10.78 -10.55 4.18
CA THR A 63 -11.08 -10.99 5.55
C THR A 63 -12.34 -11.87 5.60
N LEU A 64 -13.38 -11.52 4.83
CA LEU A 64 -14.62 -12.30 4.76
C LEU A 64 -14.39 -13.69 4.15
N LEU A 65 -13.51 -13.80 3.16
CA LEU A 65 -13.20 -15.08 2.50
C LEU A 65 -12.35 -16.00 3.38
N ILE A 66 -11.52 -15.44 4.28
CA ILE A 66 -10.64 -16.22 5.16
C ILE A 66 -11.35 -16.66 6.44
N ARG A 67 -12.45 -16.02 6.82
CA ARG A 67 -13.15 -16.36 8.07
C ARG A 67 -13.46 -17.85 8.18
N THR A 68 -13.18 -18.38 9.38
CA THR A 68 -13.34 -19.82 9.70
C THR A 68 -14.79 -20.27 9.85
N ASP A 69 -15.75 -19.35 9.97
CA ASP A 69 -17.19 -19.62 10.09
C ASP A 69 -17.82 -20.07 8.75
N ASN A 70 -17.12 -19.91 7.67
CA ASN A 70 -17.40 -20.43 6.33
C ASN A 70 -16.26 -21.37 5.95
N PRO A 71 -16.42 -22.39 5.07
CA PRO A 71 -15.26 -23.13 4.62
C PRO A 71 -14.26 -22.14 4.03
N GLY A 72 -13.32 -21.71 4.88
CA GLY A 72 -12.43 -20.59 4.60
C GLY A 72 -11.64 -20.83 3.34
N TRP A 73 -11.62 -19.85 2.48
CA TRP A 73 -10.80 -19.92 1.27
C TRP A 73 -9.32 -19.97 1.65
N PRO A 74 -8.48 -20.65 0.86
CA PRO A 74 -7.04 -20.55 1.02
C PRO A 74 -6.61 -19.07 1.01
N TRP A 75 -5.74 -18.70 1.93
CA TRP A 75 -5.29 -17.31 2.12
C TRP A 75 -4.84 -16.61 0.83
N TRP A 76 -4.10 -17.32 -0.03
CA TRP A 76 -3.63 -16.79 -1.31
C TRP A 76 -4.77 -16.52 -2.31
N LEU A 77 -5.80 -17.36 -2.30
CA LEU A 77 -6.97 -17.16 -3.16
C LEU A 77 -7.82 -15.98 -2.68
N ALA A 78 -7.93 -15.79 -1.38
CA ALA A 78 -8.60 -14.62 -0.79
C ALA A 78 -7.88 -13.31 -1.14
N ILE A 79 -6.54 -13.31 -1.12
CA ILE A 79 -5.75 -12.16 -1.60
C ILE A 79 -6.00 -11.90 -3.08
N LEU A 80 -5.95 -12.93 -3.93
CA LEU A 80 -6.22 -12.78 -5.36
C LEU A 80 -7.63 -12.24 -5.63
N ALA A 81 -8.63 -12.73 -4.89
CA ALA A 81 -10.00 -12.24 -5.00
C ALA A 81 -10.10 -10.75 -4.59
N ALA A 82 -9.45 -10.35 -3.50
CA ALA A 82 -9.40 -8.96 -3.07
C ALA A 82 -8.76 -8.05 -4.14
N VAL A 83 -7.62 -8.48 -4.71
CA VAL A 83 -6.95 -7.76 -5.80
C VAL A 83 -7.85 -7.70 -7.05
N ALA A 84 -8.52 -8.79 -7.40
CA ALA A 84 -9.43 -8.82 -8.55
C ALA A 84 -10.59 -7.83 -8.35
N VAL A 85 -11.23 -7.82 -7.18
CA VAL A 85 -12.35 -6.91 -6.87
C VAL A 85 -11.88 -5.45 -6.94
N THR A 86 -10.77 -5.10 -6.31
CA THR A 86 -10.25 -3.73 -6.35
C THR A 86 -9.83 -3.29 -7.75
N THR A 87 -9.28 -4.22 -8.56
CA THR A 87 -8.95 -3.98 -9.96
C THR A 87 -10.21 -3.72 -10.79
N VAL A 88 -11.28 -4.51 -10.61
CA VAL A 88 -12.55 -4.29 -11.30
C VAL A 88 -13.14 -2.93 -10.93
N ILE A 89 -13.09 -2.55 -9.66
CA ILE A 89 -13.54 -1.22 -9.21
C ILE A 89 -12.75 -0.11 -9.93
N GLY A 90 -11.43 -0.18 -9.92
CA GLY A 90 -10.57 0.79 -10.61
C GLY A 90 -10.84 0.83 -12.12
N LEU A 91 -11.06 -0.32 -12.75
CA LEU A 91 -11.40 -0.40 -14.17
C LEU A 91 -12.75 0.26 -14.49
N LEU A 92 -13.76 0.06 -13.66
CA LEU A 92 -15.07 0.71 -13.83
C LEU A 92 -14.94 2.23 -13.72
N GLN A 93 -14.20 2.74 -12.74
CA GLN A 93 -13.94 4.17 -12.62
C GLN A 93 -13.15 4.71 -13.83
N ALA A 94 -12.14 4.00 -14.27
CA ALA A 94 -11.35 4.36 -15.45
C ALA A 94 -12.19 4.42 -16.73
N ILE A 95 -13.14 3.48 -16.91
CA ILE A 95 -14.08 3.49 -18.05
C ILE A 95 -14.96 4.76 -18.01
N VAL A 96 -15.48 5.13 -16.85
CA VAL A 96 -16.30 6.35 -16.71
C VAL A 96 -15.47 7.59 -17.04
N ILE A 97 -14.25 7.68 -16.51
CA ILE A 97 -13.35 8.81 -16.79
C ILE A 97 -13.04 8.90 -18.30
N THR A 98 -12.63 7.79 -18.91
CA THR A 98 -12.11 7.81 -20.29
C THR A 98 -13.19 7.77 -21.36
N LYS A 99 -14.31 7.10 -21.13
CA LYS A 99 -15.38 6.93 -22.13
C LYS A 99 -16.50 7.96 -21.98
N ALA A 100 -16.88 8.31 -20.74
CA ALA A 100 -17.87 9.34 -20.50
C ALA A 100 -17.26 10.76 -20.43
N GLY A 101 -15.92 10.89 -20.39
CA GLY A 101 -15.23 12.18 -20.33
C GLY A 101 -15.43 12.93 -19.04
N VAL A 102 -15.80 12.24 -17.95
CA VAL A 102 -16.00 12.86 -16.65
C VAL A 102 -14.64 13.09 -15.98
N PRO A 103 -14.38 14.27 -15.40
CA PRO A 103 -13.12 14.53 -14.68
C PRO A 103 -12.85 13.51 -13.59
N SER A 104 -11.61 13.02 -13.47
CA SER A 104 -11.22 11.95 -12.56
C SER A 104 -11.54 12.26 -11.11
N PHE A 105 -11.31 13.50 -10.66
CA PHE A 105 -11.61 13.87 -9.28
C PHE A 105 -13.11 13.74 -8.94
N VAL A 106 -14.01 13.98 -9.91
CA VAL A 106 -15.46 13.84 -9.69
C VAL A 106 -15.83 12.37 -9.54
N VAL A 107 -15.32 11.53 -10.45
CA VAL A 107 -15.58 10.09 -10.43
C VAL A 107 -15.02 9.45 -9.16
N THR A 108 -13.79 9.80 -8.80
CA THR A 108 -13.12 9.21 -7.63
C THR A 108 -13.65 9.76 -6.31
N LEU A 109 -14.13 11.01 -6.26
CA LEU A 109 -14.86 11.55 -5.11
C LEU A 109 -16.20 10.82 -4.91
N ALA A 110 -16.94 10.61 -5.97
CA ALA A 110 -18.16 9.78 -5.91
C ALA A 110 -17.81 8.35 -5.48
N GLY A 111 -16.73 7.77 -6.02
CA GLY A 111 -16.19 6.48 -5.62
C GLY A 111 -15.83 6.42 -4.13
N LEU A 112 -15.17 7.43 -3.59
CA LEU A 112 -14.87 7.54 -2.16
C LEU A 112 -16.15 7.40 -1.31
N LEU A 113 -17.22 8.13 -1.66
CA LEU A 113 -18.49 8.07 -0.94
C LEU A 113 -19.22 6.73 -1.09
N ILE A 114 -19.26 6.19 -2.32
CA ILE A 114 -19.87 4.89 -2.59
C ILE A 114 -19.15 3.78 -1.83
N TRP A 115 -17.84 3.69 -1.96
CA TRP A 115 -17.06 2.62 -1.36
C TRP A 115 -16.99 2.74 0.17
N SER A 116 -17.03 3.97 0.73
CA SER A 116 -17.17 4.15 2.18
C SER A 116 -18.48 3.58 2.69
N GLY A 117 -19.60 3.82 1.97
CA GLY A 117 -20.89 3.23 2.27
C GLY A 117 -20.89 1.70 2.14
N VAL A 118 -20.28 1.17 1.09
CA VAL A 118 -20.15 -0.29 0.90
C VAL A 118 -19.36 -0.93 2.04
N VAL A 119 -18.22 -0.36 2.43
CA VAL A 119 -17.43 -0.85 3.57
C VAL A 119 -18.26 -0.83 4.84
N LEU A 120 -19.00 0.25 5.12
CA LEU A 120 -19.84 0.36 6.29
C LEU A 120 -20.93 -0.72 6.31
N ILE A 121 -21.63 -0.92 5.19
CA ILE A 121 -22.68 -1.95 5.08
C ILE A 121 -22.08 -3.34 5.30
N LEU A 122 -20.97 -3.67 4.64
CA LEU A 122 -20.31 -4.96 4.79
C LEU A 122 -19.87 -5.21 6.24
N MET A 123 -19.30 -4.19 6.88
CA MET A 123 -18.84 -4.29 8.26
C MET A 123 -20.00 -4.47 9.25
N THR A 124 -21.10 -3.75 9.10
CA THR A 124 -22.28 -3.86 9.97
C THR A 124 -23.01 -5.20 9.83
N GLN A 125 -22.94 -5.83 8.66
CA GLN A 125 -23.53 -7.17 8.44
C GLN A 125 -22.71 -8.30 9.09
N VAL A 126 -21.41 -8.07 9.28
CA VAL A 126 -20.46 -9.12 9.69
C VAL A 126 -20.10 -9.01 11.17
N THR A 127 -20.15 -7.83 11.74
CA THR A 127 -19.74 -7.58 13.12
C THR A 127 -20.52 -6.44 13.75
N SER A 128 -20.92 -6.64 15.01
CA SER A 128 -21.55 -5.59 15.81
C SER A 128 -20.55 -4.54 16.32
N THR A 129 -19.26 -4.84 16.29
CA THR A 129 -18.20 -3.98 16.83
C THR A 129 -17.48 -3.16 15.78
N GLY A 130 -17.79 -3.36 14.48
CA GLY A 130 -17.08 -2.70 13.37
C GLY A 130 -15.63 -3.17 13.18
N THR A 131 -15.22 -4.27 13.84
CA THR A 131 -13.85 -4.80 13.74
C THR A 131 -13.90 -6.29 13.36
N ILE A 132 -13.16 -6.66 12.33
CA ILE A 132 -13.00 -8.06 11.95
C ILE A 132 -11.57 -8.50 12.29
N ARG A 133 -11.43 -9.53 13.13
CA ARG A 133 -10.13 -10.08 13.48
C ARG A 133 -9.72 -11.12 12.46
N ILE A 134 -8.54 -10.99 11.89
CA ILE A 134 -7.89 -12.03 11.08
C ILE A 134 -7.10 -12.94 12.03
N SER A 135 -7.42 -14.23 12.02
CA SER A 135 -6.78 -15.24 12.87
C SER A 135 -5.89 -16.20 12.07
N ASP A 136 -5.81 -16.08 10.75
CA ASP A 136 -4.95 -16.91 9.92
C ASP A 136 -3.48 -16.57 10.22
N GLU A 137 -2.74 -17.56 10.77
CA GLU A 137 -1.36 -17.37 11.22
C GLU A 137 -0.42 -16.94 10.09
N ARG A 138 -0.71 -17.31 8.85
CA ARG A 138 0.12 -16.96 7.69
C ARG A 138 -0.01 -15.48 7.35
N ILE A 139 -1.22 -14.96 7.35
CA ILE A 139 -1.47 -13.53 7.08
C ILE A 139 -0.99 -12.67 8.24
N VAL A 140 -1.28 -13.10 9.47
CA VAL A 140 -0.78 -12.43 10.68
C VAL A 140 0.75 -12.45 10.68
N GLY A 141 1.36 -13.57 10.28
CA GLY A 141 2.80 -13.73 10.17
C GLY A 141 3.43 -12.82 9.11
N LEU A 142 2.79 -12.63 7.95
CA LEU A 142 3.27 -11.70 6.93
C LEU A 142 3.34 -10.24 7.43
N ALA A 143 2.42 -9.87 8.33
CA ALA A 143 2.35 -8.51 8.87
C ALA A 143 3.19 -8.31 10.14
N ASN A 144 3.38 -9.37 10.96
CA ASN A 144 3.95 -9.25 12.30
C ASN A 144 5.25 -10.03 12.51
N ASN A 145 5.63 -10.91 11.59
CA ASN A 145 6.91 -11.61 11.72
C ASN A 145 8.03 -10.75 11.13
N PHE A 146 9.08 -10.60 11.91
CA PHE A 146 10.30 -9.93 11.49
C PHE A 146 11.25 -10.96 10.84
N LEU A 147 11.97 -10.48 9.83
CA LEU A 147 13.12 -11.22 9.31
C LEU A 147 14.18 -11.34 10.40
N SER A 148 14.95 -12.42 10.39
CA SER A 148 16.18 -12.46 11.19
C SER A 148 17.12 -11.32 10.78
N ASP A 149 17.98 -10.88 11.68
CA ASP A 149 18.93 -9.78 11.41
C ASP A 149 19.71 -10.02 10.11
N ALA A 150 20.20 -11.24 9.92
CA ALA A 150 20.89 -11.63 8.69
C ALA A 150 19.98 -11.53 7.46
N GLY A 151 18.72 -11.96 7.57
CA GLY A 151 17.73 -11.86 6.50
C GLY A 151 17.41 -10.42 6.13
N GLY A 152 17.30 -9.54 7.13
CA GLY A 152 17.10 -8.11 6.95
C GLY A 152 18.26 -7.44 6.22
N TYR A 153 19.51 -7.72 6.62
CA TYR A 153 20.69 -7.19 5.96
C TYR A 153 20.84 -7.70 4.52
N ILE A 154 20.57 -8.99 4.29
CA ILE A 154 20.61 -9.57 2.93
C ILE A 154 19.57 -8.90 2.03
N LEU A 155 18.34 -8.77 2.51
CA LEU A 155 17.27 -8.12 1.74
C LEU A 155 17.61 -6.65 1.46
N GLY A 156 18.08 -5.91 2.46
CA GLY A 156 18.51 -4.53 2.30
C GLY A 156 19.65 -4.40 1.26
N ALA A 157 20.65 -5.27 1.33
CA ALA A 157 21.74 -5.30 0.37
C ALA A 157 21.27 -5.63 -1.06
N LEU A 158 20.32 -6.57 -1.21
CA LEU A 158 19.73 -6.90 -2.50
C LEU A 158 18.92 -5.74 -3.10
N VAL A 159 18.12 -5.05 -2.28
CA VAL A 159 17.33 -3.90 -2.74
C VAL A 159 18.24 -2.73 -3.14
N VAL A 160 19.17 -2.35 -2.27
CA VAL A 160 20.11 -1.24 -2.54
C VAL A 160 21.04 -1.60 -3.70
N GLY A 161 21.59 -2.81 -3.72
CA GLY A 161 22.46 -3.28 -4.81
C GLY A 161 21.72 -3.40 -6.14
N GLY A 162 20.49 -3.92 -6.14
CA GLY A 162 19.64 -4.00 -7.32
C GLY A 162 19.27 -2.61 -7.87
N PHE A 163 18.94 -1.67 -6.98
CA PHE A 163 18.70 -0.28 -7.36
C PHE A 163 19.94 0.37 -7.96
N ALA A 164 21.10 0.27 -7.29
CA ALA A 164 22.37 0.81 -7.80
C ALA A 164 22.74 0.18 -9.15
N LEU A 165 22.56 -1.12 -9.30
CA LEU A 165 22.80 -1.82 -10.56
C LEU A 165 21.88 -1.32 -11.68
N SER A 166 20.58 -1.20 -11.40
CA SER A 166 19.60 -0.68 -12.38
C SER A 166 19.97 0.73 -12.85
N GLN A 167 20.35 1.61 -11.92
CA GLN A 167 20.78 2.98 -12.24
C GLN A 167 22.07 3.01 -13.07
N THR A 168 23.04 2.18 -12.73
CA THR A 168 24.30 2.10 -13.50
C THR A 168 24.08 1.54 -14.90
N LEU A 169 23.24 0.52 -15.06
CA LEU A 169 22.88 -0.03 -16.36
C LEU A 169 22.14 1.00 -17.23
N THR A 170 21.16 1.71 -16.64
CA THR A 170 20.43 2.79 -17.31
C THR A 170 21.37 3.92 -17.73
N ALA A 171 22.28 4.34 -16.85
CA ALA A 171 23.26 5.36 -17.17
C ALA A 171 24.21 4.95 -18.30
N ARG A 172 24.65 3.69 -18.32
CA ARG A 172 25.48 3.13 -19.41
C ARG A 172 24.73 3.10 -20.74
N SER A 173 23.48 2.63 -20.72
CA SER A 173 22.64 2.58 -21.92
C SER A 173 22.39 3.99 -22.50
N ARG A 174 22.11 4.99 -21.65
CA ARG A 174 21.94 6.39 -22.04
C ARG A 174 23.19 6.97 -22.66
N ARG A 175 24.36 6.75 -22.06
CA ARG A 175 25.67 7.20 -22.61
C ARG A 175 25.98 6.54 -23.94
N ALA A 176 25.68 5.25 -24.10
CA ALA A 176 25.86 4.54 -25.37
C ALA A 176 24.93 5.08 -26.47
N GLY A 177 23.75 5.61 -26.11
CA GLY A 177 22.81 6.28 -27.03
C GLY A 177 23.11 7.77 -27.25
N GLY A 178 24.23 8.33 -26.75
CA GLY A 178 24.57 9.75 -26.88
C GLY A 178 23.72 10.70 -26.03
N LEU A 179 22.99 10.18 -25.05
CA LEU A 179 22.13 10.96 -24.15
C LEU A 179 22.88 11.34 -22.87
N GLU A 180 22.57 12.50 -22.31
CA GLU A 180 23.09 12.90 -21.01
C GLU A 180 22.62 11.92 -19.92
N ALA A 181 23.58 11.43 -19.12
CA ALA A 181 23.31 10.59 -17.96
C ALA A 181 23.74 11.34 -16.69
N LYS A 182 22.91 11.32 -15.65
CA LYS A 182 23.26 11.88 -14.34
C LYS A 182 24.58 11.25 -13.85
N PRO A 183 25.48 12.05 -13.22
CA PRO A 183 26.70 11.51 -12.65
C PRO A 183 26.37 10.47 -11.57
N THR A 184 27.07 9.35 -11.60
CA THR A 184 26.87 8.20 -10.69
C THR A 184 27.03 8.56 -9.20
N LEU A 185 27.74 9.64 -8.90
CA LEU A 185 27.96 10.17 -7.53
C LEU A 185 26.70 10.78 -6.86
N ILE A 186 25.63 11.04 -7.63
CA ILE A 186 24.36 11.62 -7.08
C ILE A 186 23.37 10.50 -6.75
N ILE A 187 23.72 9.24 -7.01
CA ILE A 187 22.84 8.06 -6.89
C ILE A 187 23.20 7.23 -5.63
N ALA A 188 24.28 7.55 -4.97
CA ALA A 188 24.71 6.99 -3.67
C ALA A 188 24.30 7.97 -2.49
#